data_4a4a783b20ca039bd8526e6477533598
#
_entry.id   4a4a783b20ca039bd8526e6477533598
#
_cell.length_a   1.000
_cell.length_b   1.000
_cell.length_c   1.000
_cell.angle_alpha   90.00
_cell.angle_beta   90.00
_cell.angle_gamma   90.00
#
_symmetry.space_group_name_H-M   'P 1'
#
loop_
_entity.id
_entity.type
_entity.pdbx_description
1 polymer ?
#
loop_
_entity_poly.entity_id
_entity_poly.type
_entity_poly.pdbx_seq_one_letter_code
_entity_poly.pdbx_strand_id
1 'polypeptide(L)'
;MSKSDSGLPKSTKSPKPTARSSRRKFLGHMGGATAGAIALSSIGLEPLLGTQRSQAQAVEITPTTDSARRMEADSIRKTASNNEKALGLFPHPTNGDEELYPNRIGNFHKTLPHDATTGEVDQAAYNQLLAALASGNFADFEAIPRKLGANGRLANPLGGLAFEMDGPDTFAIPIGPIPPPIASAGAAAEMVELYWEAYLRDVPLADYNTNNAIVMQACAELSSLQDFQGAKIDGVVTPQSLFRYPYPGCLDGPMVSQFLYRNFTVDGIPVTPMPTAQLPVIIWNPDGTINGFGPGMEWLTGFNEWLAVQDGFGNPTTNVNTADGPLFIHSVRGIGQLAQSDNINSVYIRAGNLAGGLGGVANGPYRTSVRQTGFSTVGGGGYLNSLLGNVHKGERHSWFTKWQLHRHPRPEAYSGLVDRTLRGVANYPLHSQLLNSQIVQLIGAHNQRLNGLKGINETAFFFPQMARGGSPSHPSASAGHAQTAGACVTLLKYWFADAPLPAGVARQPSRDGMTLEPYTGPTLTVHGELNKLAHNLSEGRNMSGVHFRVSDNYSGNQQGEEMAIRLLREAKATYPEPAFTITFNKFDDTPVTI
;
A
#
# COMPACT_ATOMS: atom_id res chain seq x y z
N MET A 1 45.72 -42.87 43.45
CA MET A 1 44.85 -42.94 44.66
C MET A 1 43.97 -41.72 44.56
N SER A 2 42.72 -41.76 44.45
CA SER A 2 41.60 -42.67 44.61
C SER A 2 40.50 -42.22 43.61
N LYS A 3 39.77 -43.16 43.05
CA LYS A 3 38.58 -43.02 42.27
C LYS A 3 37.42 -42.50 43.12
N SER A 4 36.59 -41.63 42.58
CA SER A 4 35.19 -41.53 43.02
C SER A 4 34.28 -41.41 41.79
N ASP A 5 33.44 -42.43 41.65
CA ASP A 5 32.28 -42.52 40.79
C ASP A 5 31.25 -41.43 41.12
N SER A 6 30.62 -40.87 40.10
CA SER A 6 29.32 -40.22 40.26
C SER A 6 28.41 -40.56 39.09
N GLY A 7 27.40 -41.35 39.36
CA GLY A 7 26.44 -41.86 38.40
C GLY A 7 25.52 -40.81 37.78
N LEU A 8 25.22 -41.02 36.52
CA LEU A 8 24.17 -40.35 35.78
C LEU A 8 22.78 -40.93 36.11
N PRO A 9 21.74 -40.13 36.28
CA PRO A 9 20.38 -40.63 36.45
C PRO A 9 19.77 -41.05 35.10
N LYS A 10 19.05 -42.17 35.17
CA LYS A 10 18.37 -42.86 34.07
C LYS A 10 17.26 -42.01 33.45
N SER A 11 17.18 -42.05 32.12
CA SER A 11 16.11 -41.49 31.29
C SER A 11 14.75 -42.04 31.66
N THR A 12 13.79 -41.17 31.92
CA THR A 12 12.37 -41.50 32.00
C THR A 12 11.76 -41.53 30.60
N LYS A 13 11.08 -42.62 30.29
CA LYS A 13 10.37 -42.86 29.02
C LYS A 13 9.23 -41.87 28.84
N SER A 14 9.19 -41.22 27.67
CA SER A 14 8.03 -40.46 27.18
C SER A 14 6.86 -41.40 26.83
N PRO A 15 5.62 -41.02 27.09
CA PRO A 15 4.46 -41.83 26.71
C PRO A 15 4.19 -41.72 25.21
N LYS A 16 3.79 -42.83 24.60
CA LYS A 16 3.36 -42.94 23.20
C LYS A 16 2.08 -42.14 22.96
N PRO A 17 1.91 -41.44 21.81
CA PRO A 17 0.64 -40.82 21.48
C PRO A 17 -0.39 -41.86 21.06
N THR A 18 -1.53 -41.83 21.70
CA THR A 18 -2.71 -42.62 21.37
C THR A 18 -3.63 -41.86 20.43
N ALA A 19 -4.14 -42.59 19.45
CA ALA A 19 -5.35 -42.37 18.69
C ALA A 19 -5.35 -41.32 17.54
N ARG A 20 -5.32 -41.85 16.33
CA ARG A 20 -5.77 -41.22 15.09
C ARG A 20 -7.22 -40.73 15.24
N SER A 21 -7.44 -39.41 15.25
CA SER A 21 -8.76 -38.87 14.97
C SER A 21 -8.99 -38.91 13.45
N SER A 22 -10.13 -39.45 13.03
CA SER A 22 -10.41 -39.69 11.62
C SER A 22 -10.60 -38.40 10.84
N ARG A 23 -10.04 -38.30 9.65
CA ARG A 23 -10.19 -37.19 8.69
C ARG A 23 -11.64 -36.72 8.43
N ARG A 24 -12.62 -37.54 8.77
CA ARG A 24 -14.05 -37.24 8.62
C ARG A 24 -14.60 -36.22 9.64
N LYS A 25 -14.00 -36.08 10.82
CA LYS A 25 -14.45 -35.10 11.82
C LYS A 25 -13.90 -33.69 11.53
N PHE A 26 -12.77 -33.57 10.85
CA PHE A 26 -12.19 -32.26 10.50
C PHE A 26 -12.97 -31.54 9.40
N LEU A 27 -13.48 -32.27 8.41
CA LEU A 27 -14.28 -31.69 7.32
C LEU A 27 -15.72 -31.31 7.73
N GLY A 28 -16.24 -31.87 8.82
CA GLY A 28 -17.57 -31.54 9.33
C GLY A 28 -17.66 -30.20 10.08
N HIS A 29 -16.53 -29.64 10.50
CA HIS A 29 -16.50 -28.37 11.25
C HIS A 29 -16.21 -27.15 10.39
N MET A 30 -15.75 -27.32 9.17
CA MET A 30 -15.51 -26.18 8.26
C MET A 30 -16.73 -25.78 7.40
N GLY A 31 -17.78 -26.58 7.40
CA GLY A 31 -18.99 -26.30 6.60
C GLY A 31 -20.06 -25.43 7.28
N GLY A 32 -19.89 -25.12 8.57
CA GLY A 32 -20.92 -24.42 9.35
C GLY A 32 -20.73 -22.90 9.52
N ALA A 33 -19.53 -22.38 9.27
CA ALA A 33 -19.16 -21.04 9.72
C ALA A 33 -19.46 -19.90 8.74
N THR A 34 -19.72 -20.19 7.47
CA THR A 34 -19.95 -19.14 6.46
C THR A 34 -21.44 -18.81 6.22
N ALA A 35 -22.36 -19.63 6.74
CA ALA A 35 -23.79 -19.39 6.58
C ALA A 35 -24.38 -18.42 7.63
N GLY A 36 -23.68 -18.15 8.72
CA GLY A 36 -24.20 -17.35 9.83
C GLY A 36 -24.09 -15.83 9.67
N ALA A 37 -23.27 -15.34 8.79
CA ALA A 37 -23.00 -13.89 8.68
C ALA A 37 -23.96 -13.13 7.74
N ILE A 38 -24.82 -13.80 7.00
CA ILE A 38 -25.73 -13.19 6.00
C ILE A 38 -27.21 -13.20 6.47
N ALA A 39 -27.55 -13.83 7.56
CA ALA A 39 -28.94 -14.04 7.98
C ALA A 39 -29.57 -12.89 8.81
N LEU A 40 -28.91 -11.73 8.98
CA LEU A 40 -29.38 -10.64 9.85
C LEU A 40 -29.84 -9.37 9.11
N SER A 41 -30.23 -9.43 7.87
CA SER A 41 -30.77 -8.25 7.17
C SER A 41 -32.21 -8.42 6.63
N SER A 42 -33.03 -9.27 7.22
CA SER A 42 -34.45 -9.34 6.88
C SER A 42 -35.31 -8.69 7.97
N ILE A 43 -35.21 -7.39 8.16
CA ILE A 43 -36.30 -6.60 8.80
C ILE A 43 -36.74 -5.52 7.81
N GLY A 44 -37.97 -5.67 7.43
CA GLY A 44 -38.81 -5.02 6.47
C GLY A 44 -38.56 -3.56 6.09
N LEU A 45 -38.61 -3.34 4.80
CA LEU A 45 -39.22 -2.15 4.19
C LEU A 45 -40.06 -2.64 3.01
N GLU A 46 -41.34 -2.39 3.10
CA GLU A 46 -42.34 -2.73 2.07
C GLU A 46 -42.12 -1.94 0.77
N PRO A 47 -42.59 -2.47 -0.38
CA PRO A 47 -42.30 -1.92 -1.68
C PRO A 47 -43.35 -0.92 -2.14
N LEU A 48 -42.89 0.28 -2.43
CA LEU A 48 -43.61 1.18 -3.34
C LEU A 48 -42.78 1.27 -4.61
N LEU A 49 -43.18 0.54 -5.65
CA LEU A 49 -43.13 0.98 -7.04
C LEU A 49 -43.58 -0.16 -7.98
N GLY A 50 -44.41 0.22 -8.91
CA GLY A 50 -45.20 -0.60 -9.79
C GLY A 50 -44.45 -1.63 -10.64
N THR A 51 -45.17 -2.72 -10.83
CA THR A 51 -44.85 -3.87 -11.64
C THR A 51 -44.80 -3.54 -13.14
N GLN A 52 -43.61 -3.57 -13.73
CA GLN A 52 -43.45 -4.11 -15.07
C GLN A 52 -42.58 -5.36 -14.98
N ARG A 53 -43.19 -6.51 -14.98
CA ARG A 53 -42.51 -7.78 -15.25
C ARG A 53 -42.14 -7.80 -16.74
N SER A 54 -40.90 -7.43 -17.06
CA SER A 54 -40.29 -7.90 -18.30
C SER A 54 -40.18 -9.42 -18.18
N GLN A 55 -40.79 -10.16 -19.08
CA GLN A 55 -40.53 -11.60 -19.25
C GLN A 55 -39.04 -11.76 -19.51
N ALA A 56 -38.29 -12.20 -18.52
CA ALA A 56 -36.94 -12.64 -18.72
C ALA A 56 -36.99 -13.81 -19.70
N GLN A 57 -36.42 -13.65 -20.89
CA GLN A 57 -36.10 -14.78 -21.76
C GLN A 57 -35.35 -15.81 -20.94
N ALA A 58 -35.80 -17.07 -20.97
CA ALA A 58 -35.09 -18.17 -20.35
C ALA A 58 -33.69 -18.20 -20.98
N VAL A 59 -32.69 -17.89 -20.20
CA VAL A 59 -31.30 -18.02 -20.60
C VAL A 59 -31.04 -19.52 -20.75
N GLU A 60 -30.69 -19.95 -21.95
CA GLU A 60 -30.31 -21.32 -22.21
C GLU A 60 -29.09 -21.67 -21.37
N ILE A 61 -29.29 -22.54 -20.37
CA ILE A 61 -28.21 -22.94 -19.47
C ILE A 61 -27.16 -23.70 -20.25
N THR A 62 -25.96 -23.16 -20.29
CA THR A 62 -24.68 -23.70 -20.71
C THR A 62 -24.59 -25.16 -21.14
N PRO A 63 -23.73 -25.47 -22.14
CA PRO A 63 -23.61 -26.78 -22.75
C PRO A 63 -23.57 -27.92 -21.73
N THR A 64 -24.48 -28.85 -21.85
CA THR A 64 -24.63 -29.99 -20.92
C THR A 64 -23.73 -31.17 -21.27
N THR A 65 -23.03 -31.11 -22.40
CA THR A 65 -22.08 -32.16 -22.81
C THR A 65 -20.64 -31.73 -22.60
N ASP A 66 -19.76 -32.66 -22.24
CA ASP A 66 -18.32 -32.39 -22.01
C ASP A 66 -17.66 -31.71 -23.22
N SER A 67 -18.00 -32.12 -24.43
CA SER A 67 -17.42 -31.55 -25.65
C SER A 67 -17.83 -30.09 -25.83
N ALA A 68 -19.12 -29.79 -25.70
CA ALA A 68 -19.64 -28.42 -25.84
C ALA A 68 -19.09 -27.50 -24.77
N ARG A 69 -18.99 -27.97 -23.51
CA ARG A 69 -18.41 -27.18 -22.42
C ARG A 69 -16.93 -26.88 -22.64
N ARG A 70 -16.15 -27.83 -23.16
CA ARG A 70 -14.72 -27.58 -23.49
C ARG A 70 -14.56 -26.54 -24.59
N MET A 71 -15.41 -26.61 -25.63
CA MET A 71 -15.41 -25.63 -26.72
C MET A 71 -15.76 -24.22 -26.20
N GLU A 72 -16.76 -24.11 -25.34
CA GLU A 72 -17.16 -22.85 -24.74
C GLU A 72 -16.05 -22.26 -23.85
N ALA A 73 -15.44 -23.07 -22.97
CA ALA A 73 -14.34 -22.66 -22.14
C ALA A 73 -13.10 -22.19 -22.93
N ASP A 74 -12.82 -22.84 -24.08
CA ASP A 74 -11.76 -22.42 -25.00
C ASP A 74 -12.13 -21.10 -25.69
N SER A 75 -13.38 -20.97 -26.14
CA SER A 75 -13.91 -19.76 -26.80
C SER A 75 -13.81 -18.54 -25.87
N ILE A 76 -14.22 -18.66 -24.60
CA ILE A 76 -14.14 -17.58 -23.60
C ILE A 76 -12.69 -17.11 -23.42
N ARG A 77 -11.73 -18.04 -23.23
CA ARG A 77 -10.31 -17.70 -23.05
C ARG A 77 -9.71 -17.04 -24.29
N LYS A 78 -10.01 -17.55 -25.47
CA LYS A 78 -9.57 -16.94 -26.74
C LYS A 78 -10.15 -15.55 -26.93
N THR A 79 -11.40 -15.35 -26.57
CA THR A 79 -12.06 -14.04 -26.66
C THR A 79 -11.38 -13.03 -25.72
N ALA A 80 -11.08 -13.39 -24.47
CA ALA A 80 -10.37 -12.53 -23.52
C ALA A 80 -8.99 -12.15 -24.07
N SER A 81 -8.20 -13.12 -24.51
CA SER A 81 -6.88 -12.88 -25.11
C SER A 81 -6.92 -12.03 -26.38
N ASN A 82 -7.91 -12.25 -27.25
CA ASN A 82 -8.07 -11.45 -28.47
C ASN A 82 -8.48 -10.00 -28.16
N ASN A 83 -9.33 -9.79 -27.16
CA ASN A 83 -9.73 -8.46 -26.70
C ASN A 83 -8.51 -7.68 -26.16
N GLU A 84 -7.67 -8.34 -25.37
CA GLU A 84 -6.43 -7.73 -24.88
C GLU A 84 -5.49 -7.36 -26.04
N LYS A 85 -5.26 -8.30 -26.97
CA LYS A 85 -4.43 -8.07 -28.16
C LYS A 85 -4.95 -6.91 -29.02
N ALA A 86 -6.27 -6.71 -29.08
CA ALA A 86 -6.90 -5.65 -29.85
C ALA A 86 -6.67 -4.24 -29.26
N LEU A 87 -6.27 -4.13 -27.99
CA LEU A 87 -5.95 -2.83 -27.35
C LEU A 87 -4.69 -2.19 -27.94
N GLY A 88 -3.84 -2.95 -28.61
CA GLY A 88 -2.55 -2.46 -29.13
C GLY A 88 -1.51 -2.27 -28.03
N LEU A 89 -0.43 -1.60 -28.37
CA LEU A 89 0.67 -1.29 -27.45
C LEU A 89 0.43 0.05 -26.78
N PHE A 90 0.61 0.08 -25.47
CA PHE A 90 0.63 1.34 -24.72
C PHE A 90 2.01 1.99 -24.79
N PRO A 91 2.09 3.34 -24.88
CA PRO A 91 3.38 4.04 -24.79
C PRO A 91 3.96 3.90 -23.39
N HIS A 92 5.28 3.74 -23.32
CA HIS A 92 6.03 3.63 -22.07
C HIS A 92 7.08 4.75 -21.96
N PRO A 93 6.67 6.03 -21.82
CA PRO A 93 7.61 7.14 -21.69
C PRO A 93 8.38 7.06 -20.36
N THR A 94 9.62 7.57 -20.36
CA THR A 94 10.44 7.80 -19.17
C THR A 94 10.58 9.29 -18.91
N ASN A 95 11.14 9.68 -17.76
CA ASN A 95 11.44 11.07 -17.45
C ASN A 95 12.76 11.57 -18.04
N GLY A 96 13.54 10.67 -18.65
CA GLY A 96 14.83 10.98 -19.28
C GLY A 96 16.02 11.11 -18.34
N ASP A 97 15.85 10.96 -17.02
CA ASP A 97 16.93 11.15 -16.04
C ASP A 97 18.07 10.14 -16.21
N GLU A 98 17.76 8.90 -16.64
CA GLU A 98 18.77 7.85 -16.79
C GLU A 98 19.77 8.18 -17.92
N GLU A 99 19.31 8.80 -18.98
CA GLU A 99 20.11 9.26 -20.09
C GLU A 99 20.80 10.60 -19.80
N LEU A 100 20.11 11.48 -19.05
CA LEU A 100 20.60 12.83 -18.77
C LEU A 100 21.75 12.84 -17.76
N TYR A 101 21.71 11.95 -16.75
CA TYR A 101 22.68 11.91 -15.66
C TYR A 101 23.59 10.68 -15.74
N PRO A 102 24.81 10.81 -16.33
CA PRO A 102 25.75 9.67 -16.43
C PRO A 102 26.13 9.06 -15.08
N ASN A 103 26.11 9.85 -13.99
CA ASN A 103 26.38 9.37 -12.62
C ASN A 103 25.16 8.71 -11.95
N ARG A 104 24.03 8.54 -12.69
CA ARG A 104 22.86 7.77 -12.26
C ARG A 104 22.14 8.30 -11.03
N ILE A 105 22.29 9.59 -10.73
CA ILE A 105 21.68 10.21 -9.54
C ILE A 105 20.14 10.21 -9.56
N GLY A 106 19.53 10.13 -10.74
CA GLY A 106 18.08 10.04 -10.94
C GLY A 106 17.54 8.60 -10.94
N ASN A 107 18.36 7.59 -10.57
CA ASN A 107 17.98 6.20 -10.70
C ASN A 107 18.18 5.39 -9.40
N PHE A 108 17.57 4.21 -9.36
CA PHE A 108 17.73 3.25 -8.28
C PHE A 108 19.06 2.50 -8.38
N HIS A 109 19.83 2.50 -7.30
CA HIS A 109 21.13 1.86 -7.25
C HIS A 109 21.46 1.18 -5.91
N LYS A 110 20.51 1.09 -5.00
CA LYS A 110 20.67 0.43 -3.70
C LYS A 110 21.16 -1.01 -3.85
N THR A 111 22.07 -1.44 -2.99
CA THR A 111 22.81 -2.70 -2.96
C THR A 111 24.01 -2.79 -3.91
N LEU A 112 24.20 -1.81 -4.77
CA LEU A 112 25.43 -1.67 -5.55
C LEU A 112 26.53 -1.00 -4.70
N PRO A 113 27.81 -1.05 -5.12
CA PRO A 113 28.88 -0.29 -4.47
C PRO A 113 28.73 1.22 -4.69
N HIS A 114 29.05 2.03 -3.67
CA HIS A 114 29.00 3.49 -3.72
C HIS A 114 30.33 4.12 -3.33
N ASP A 115 30.56 5.33 -3.79
CA ASP A 115 31.68 6.17 -3.36
C ASP A 115 31.56 6.54 -1.88
N ALA A 116 32.65 6.47 -1.15
CA ALA A 116 32.65 6.68 0.30
C ALA A 116 32.48 8.14 0.73
N THR A 117 32.54 9.10 -0.19
CA THR A 117 32.43 10.54 0.07
C THR A 117 31.15 11.12 -0.46
N THR A 118 30.85 10.89 -1.72
CA THR A 118 29.67 11.43 -2.39
C THR A 118 28.43 10.56 -2.21
N GLY A 119 28.62 9.23 -2.06
CA GLY A 119 27.53 8.26 -2.07
C GLY A 119 27.00 7.98 -3.48
N GLU A 120 27.69 8.40 -4.54
CA GLU A 120 27.34 8.05 -5.91
C GLU A 120 27.62 6.57 -6.18
N VAL A 121 26.78 5.96 -7.02
CA VAL A 121 26.94 4.55 -7.37
C VAL A 121 28.18 4.31 -8.26
N ASP A 122 28.83 3.17 -8.09
CA ASP A 122 29.85 2.69 -9.02
C ASP A 122 29.23 2.45 -10.41
N GLN A 123 29.77 3.17 -11.42
CA GLN A 123 29.22 3.17 -12.78
C GLN A 123 29.35 1.81 -13.47
N ALA A 124 30.42 1.06 -13.17
CA ALA A 124 30.63 -0.26 -13.76
C ALA A 124 29.58 -1.25 -13.20
N ALA A 125 29.31 -1.19 -11.90
CA ALA A 125 28.28 -2.00 -11.26
C ALA A 125 26.87 -1.65 -11.77
N TYR A 126 26.57 -0.37 -11.96
CA TYR A 126 25.28 0.05 -12.53
C TYR A 126 25.10 -0.42 -13.98
N ASN A 127 26.13 -0.30 -14.81
CA ASN A 127 26.10 -0.79 -16.19
C ASN A 127 25.92 -2.31 -16.26
N GLN A 128 26.47 -3.07 -15.30
CA GLN A 128 26.22 -4.51 -15.19
C GLN A 128 24.77 -4.81 -14.79
N LEU A 129 24.15 -4.01 -13.91
CA LEU A 129 22.71 -4.12 -13.62
C LEU A 129 21.89 -3.92 -14.89
N LEU A 130 22.17 -2.90 -15.71
CA LEU A 130 21.47 -2.68 -16.97
C LEU A 130 21.65 -3.85 -17.94
N ALA A 131 22.86 -4.39 -18.04
CA ALA A 131 23.14 -5.56 -18.88
C ALA A 131 22.38 -6.80 -18.40
N ALA A 132 22.32 -7.03 -17.08
CA ALA A 132 21.55 -8.14 -16.50
C ALA A 132 20.04 -8.00 -16.72
N LEU A 133 19.50 -6.78 -16.61
CA LEU A 133 18.09 -6.50 -16.92
C LEU A 133 17.78 -6.75 -18.40
N ALA A 134 18.70 -6.38 -19.30
CA ALA A 134 18.54 -6.60 -20.75
C ALA A 134 18.65 -8.06 -21.14
N SER A 135 19.56 -8.84 -20.53
CA SER A 135 19.74 -10.26 -20.83
C SER A 135 18.65 -11.16 -20.22
N GLY A 136 18.11 -10.76 -19.06
CA GLY A 136 17.19 -11.59 -18.27
C GLY A 136 17.83 -12.85 -17.69
N ASN A 137 19.15 -13.04 -17.80
CA ASN A 137 19.84 -14.22 -17.29
C ASN A 137 20.09 -14.11 -15.78
N PHE A 138 19.70 -15.14 -15.04
CA PHE A 138 19.92 -15.19 -13.59
C PHE A 138 21.42 -15.05 -13.23
N ALA A 139 22.33 -15.69 -13.98
CA ALA A 139 23.76 -15.61 -13.74
C ALA A 139 24.33 -14.19 -13.86
N ASP A 140 23.78 -13.36 -14.73
CA ASP A 140 24.24 -11.98 -14.92
C ASP A 140 23.91 -11.11 -13.70
N PHE A 141 22.78 -11.35 -13.04
CA PHE A 141 22.44 -10.69 -11.77
C PHE A 141 23.38 -11.13 -10.64
N GLU A 142 23.76 -12.41 -10.58
CA GLU A 142 24.71 -12.92 -9.57
C GLU A 142 26.14 -12.38 -9.77
N ALA A 143 26.49 -11.94 -10.98
CA ALA A 143 27.78 -11.35 -11.31
C ALA A 143 27.90 -9.85 -10.95
N ILE A 144 26.79 -9.17 -10.59
CA ILE A 144 26.83 -7.75 -10.24
C ILE A 144 27.70 -7.53 -9.00
N PRO A 145 28.68 -6.59 -9.03
CA PRO A 145 29.55 -6.31 -7.90
C PRO A 145 28.80 -5.87 -6.65
N ARG A 146 29.32 -6.27 -5.50
CA ARG A 146 28.82 -5.86 -4.17
C ARG A 146 30.00 -5.47 -3.28
N LYS A 147 29.80 -4.62 -2.29
CA LYS A 147 30.78 -4.40 -1.22
C LYS A 147 31.02 -5.71 -0.46
N LEU A 148 32.28 -5.93 -0.06
CA LEU A 148 32.62 -7.10 0.72
C LEU A 148 31.85 -7.18 2.04
N GLY A 149 31.15 -8.28 2.26
CA GLY A 149 30.31 -8.48 3.45
C GLY A 149 28.87 -7.94 3.33
N ALA A 150 28.53 -7.21 2.26
CA ALA A 150 27.15 -6.81 2.01
C ALA A 150 26.26 -8.03 1.69
N ASN A 151 25.05 -8.06 2.26
CA ASN A 151 24.09 -9.15 2.12
C ASN A 151 22.75 -8.72 1.47
N GLY A 152 22.63 -7.46 1.08
CA GLY A 152 21.47 -6.93 0.37
C GLY A 152 21.27 -7.65 -0.96
N ARG A 153 20.00 -7.89 -1.32
CA ARG A 153 19.60 -8.55 -2.57
C ARG A 153 18.63 -7.67 -3.33
N LEU A 154 18.77 -7.64 -4.65
CA LEU A 154 17.77 -7.03 -5.52
C LEU A 154 16.48 -7.83 -5.42
N ALA A 155 15.35 -7.14 -5.17
CA ALA A 155 14.07 -7.81 -5.08
C ALA A 155 13.49 -8.03 -6.48
N ASN A 156 13.40 -9.27 -6.89
CA ASN A 156 12.71 -9.81 -8.06
C ASN A 156 12.82 -8.97 -9.36
N PRO A 157 14.01 -8.72 -9.91
CA PRO A 157 14.17 -7.85 -11.08
C PRO A 157 13.50 -8.37 -12.36
N LEU A 158 13.17 -9.66 -12.42
CA LEU A 158 12.47 -10.28 -13.54
C LEU A 158 10.95 -10.45 -13.32
N GLY A 159 10.42 -10.01 -12.16
CA GLY A 159 9.03 -10.25 -11.79
C GLY A 159 8.00 -9.70 -12.77
N GLY A 160 8.29 -8.54 -13.38
CA GLY A 160 7.42 -7.90 -14.37
C GLY A 160 7.42 -8.56 -15.75
N LEU A 161 8.30 -9.54 -15.99
CA LEU A 161 8.38 -10.27 -17.26
C LEU A 161 7.60 -11.60 -17.24
N ALA A 162 7.00 -11.96 -16.12
CA ALA A 162 6.15 -13.14 -16.02
C ALA A 162 4.80 -12.89 -16.68
N PHE A 163 4.34 -13.84 -17.49
CA PHE A 163 3.04 -13.76 -18.17
C PHE A 163 1.87 -14.01 -17.21
N GLU A 164 0.74 -13.32 -17.46
CA GLU A 164 -0.51 -13.56 -16.77
C GLU A 164 -1.40 -14.57 -17.50
N MET A 165 -2.13 -15.38 -16.72
CA MET A 165 -3.08 -16.36 -17.25
C MET A 165 -4.54 -15.94 -17.00
N ASP A 166 -4.79 -15.02 -16.07
CA ASP A 166 -6.09 -14.45 -15.76
C ASP A 166 -5.93 -12.94 -15.61
N GLY A 167 -6.77 -12.18 -16.27
CA GLY A 167 -6.67 -10.74 -16.34
C GLY A 167 -5.57 -10.28 -17.30
N PRO A 168 -5.34 -8.98 -17.40
CA PRO A 168 -4.44 -8.41 -18.40
C PRO A 168 -2.97 -8.73 -18.11
N ASP A 169 -2.21 -8.92 -19.18
CA ASP A 169 -0.74 -9.04 -19.12
C ASP A 169 -0.09 -7.72 -18.73
N THR A 170 1.14 -7.80 -18.22
CA THR A 170 1.93 -6.66 -17.73
C THR A 170 2.05 -5.53 -18.77
N PHE A 171 2.24 -5.88 -20.05
CA PHE A 171 2.38 -4.91 -21.13
C PHE A 171 1.06 -4.33 -21.63
N ALA A 172 -0.06 -4.91 -21.24
CA ALA A 172 -1.40 -4.51 -21.66
C ALA A 172 -2.03 -3.45 -20.74
N ILE A 173 -1.35 -3.04 -19.67
CA ILE A 173 -1.82 -2.00 -18.74
C ILE A 173 -1.15 -0.68 -19.05
N PRO A 174 -1.92 0.44 -19.17
CA PRO A 174 -1.34 1.77 -19.23
C PRO A 174 -0.51 2.04 -17.98
N ILE A 175 0.64 2.68 -18.15
CA ILE A 175 1.36 3.21 -16.99
C ILE A 175 0.64 4.47 -16.49
N GLY A 176 0.72 4.71 -15.17
CA GLY A 176 0.22 5.94 -14.56
C GLY A 176 1.14 7.13 -14.83
N PRO A 177 1.01 8.22 -14.04
CA PRO A 177 1.90 9.34 -14.12
C PRO A 177 3.37 8.92 -14.06
N ILE A 178 4.18 9.46 -14.96
CA ILE A 178 5.64 9.23 -14.96
C ILE A 178 6.28 9.98 -13.79
N PRO A 179 7.37 9.47 -13.22
CA PRO A 179 8.12 10.19 -12.20
C PRO A 179 8.57 11.56 -12.71
N PRO A 180 8.39 12.65 -11.95
CA PRO A 180 8.94 13.93 -12.34
C PRO A 180 10.48 13.87 -12.40
N PRO A 181 11.13 14.55 -13.37
CA PRO A 181 12.58 14.62 -13.41
C PRO A 181 13.17 15.12 -12.09
N ILE A 182 14.29 14.56 -11.65
CA ILE A 182 14.90 14.81 -10.34
C ILE A 182 15.21 16.31 -10.09
N ALA A 183 15.48 17.08 -11.14
CA ALA A 183 15.75 18.52 -11.07
C ALA A 183 14.48 19.38 -11.10
N SER A 184 13.29 18.79 -11.24
CA SER A 184 12.04 19.52 -11.45
C SER A 184 11.44 20.05 -10.15
N ALA A 185 10.55 21.06 -10.28
CA ALA A 185 9.74 21.54 -9.18
C ALA A 185 8.80 20.43 -8.63
N GLY A 186 8.29 19.56 -9.50
CA GLY A 186 7.45 18.43 -9.09
C GLY A 186 8.17 17.45 -8.19
N ALA A 187 9.40 17.02 -8.54
CA ALA A 187 10.20 16.15 -7.69
C ALA A 187 10.55 16.81 -6.34
N ALA A 188 10.85 18.11 -6.37
CA ALA A 188 11.09 18.88 -5.17
C ALA A 188 9.86 18.96 -4.28
N ALA A 189 8.67 19.17 -4.85
CA ALA A 189 7.41 19.24 -4.11
C ALA A 189 7.09 17.88 -3.43
N GLU A 190 7.30 16.75 -4.11
CA GLU A 190 7.16 15.42 -3.52
C GLU A 190 8.11 15.21 -2.33
N MET A 191 9.38 15.62 -2.46
CA MET A 191 10.35 15.49 -1.36
C MET A 191 10.04 16.41 -0.18
N VAL A 192 9.60 17.65 -0.41
CA VAL A 192 9.18 18.56 0.68
C VAL A 192 7.99 17.98 1.44
N GLU A 193 7.01 17.42 0.74
CA GLU A 193 5.87 16.75 1.38
C GLU A 193 6.33 15.58 2.25
N LEU A 194 7.19 14.70 1.73
CA LEU A 194 7.73 13.57 2.47
C LEU A 194 8.48 14.00 3.73
N TYR A 195 9.30 15.04 3.66
CA TYR A 195 9.97 15.58 4.83
C TYR A 195 8.98 16.10 5.89
N TRP A 196 7.87 16.74 5.47
CA TRP A 196 6.80 17.12 6.38
C TRP A 196 6.09 15.90 6.98
N GLU A 197 5.80 14.88 6.19
CA GLU A 197 5.25 13.62 6.71
C GLU A 197 6.15 12.99 7.76
N ALA A 198 7.47 12.97 7.51
CA ALA A 198 8.44 12.44 8.46
C ALA A 198 8.46 13.23 9.78
N TYR A 199 8.45 14.55 9.68
CA TYR A 199 8.52 15.44 10.86
C TYR A 199 7.23 15.41 11.69
N LEU A 200 6.08 15.28 11.03
CA LEU A 200 4.75 15.26 11.67
C LEU A 200 4.27 13.83 12.02
N ARG A 201 5.11 12.81 11.89
CA ARG A 201 4.70 11.41 12.13
C ARG A 201 4.00 11.18 13.45
N ASP A 202 4.41 11.89 14.48
CA ASP A 202 3.96 11.71 15.85
C ASP A 202 2.92 12.74 16.30
N VAL A 203 2.52 13.68 15.43
CA VAL A 203 1.42 14.61 15.74
C VAL A 203 0.13 13.80 15.76
N PRO A 204 -0.64 13.82 16.86
CA PRO A 204 -1.93 13.16 16.90
C PRO A 204 -2.88 13.70 15.83
N LEU A 205 -3.57 12.84 15.10
CA LEU A 205 -4.54 13.24 14.08
C LEU A 205 -5.68 14.10 14.66
N ALA A 206 -5.99 13.93 15.94
CA ALA A 206 -6.95 14.76 16.66
C ALA A 206 -6.52 16.24 16.77
N ASP A 207 -5.21 16.51 16.69
CA ASP A 207 -4.67 17.86 16.83
C ASP A 207 -4.61 18.60 15.46
N TYR A 208 -4.86 17.94 14.33
CA TYR A 208 -4.71 18.58 13.01
C TYR A 208 -5.64 19.77 12.83
N ASN A 209 -6.89 19.66 13.23
CA ASN A 209 -7.92 20.71 13.03
C ASN A 209 -8.07 21.64 14.25
N THR A 210 -7.05 21.75 15.13
CA THR A 210 -7.09 22.56 16.35
C THR A 210 -6.24 23.83 16.28
N ASN A 211 -5.94 24.34 15.09
CA ASN A 211 -4.97 25.42 14.85
C ASN A 211 -3.56 25.07 15.35
N ASN A 212 -3.19 23.81 15.29
CA ASN A 212 -1.87 23.33 15.63
C ASN A 212 -0.80 24.03 14.79
N ALA A 213 0.14 24.74 15.42
CA ALA A 213 1.06 25.65 14.75
C ALA A 213 1.96 24.95 13.72
N ILE A 214 2.48 23.74 14.05
CA ILE A 214 3.38 23.03 13.11
C ILE A 214 2.61 22.43 11.94
N VAL A 215 1.35 22.00 12.13
CA VAL A 215 0.46 21.55 11.06
C VAL A 215 0.14 22.71 10.12
N MET A 216 -0.18 23.90 10.67
CA MET A 216 -0.43 25.10 9.86
C MET A 216 0.80 25.53 9.05
N GLN A 217 1.99 25.34 9.61
CA GLN A 217 3.25 25.62 8.94
C GLN A 217 3.48 24.69 7.75
N ALA A 218 3.22 23.38 7.92
CA ALA A 218 3.24 22.42 6.82
C ALA A 218 2.23 22.78 5.72
N CYS A 219 0.99 23.12 6.10
CA CYS A 219 -0.04 23.55 5.14
C CYS A 219 0.40 24.78 4.34
N ALA A 220 0.98 25.77 5.00
CA ALA A 220 1.44 27.00 4.34
C ALA A 220 2.58 26.74 3.36
N GLU A 221 3.59 25.95 3.76
CA GLU A 221 4.71 25.62 2.87
C GLU A 221 4.24 24.81 1.67
N LEU A 222 3.48 23.72 1.89
CA LEU A 222 2.98 22.88 0.79
C LEU A 222 2.04 23.64 -0.16
N SER A 223 1.27 24.61 0.35
CA SER A 223 0.44 25.47 -0.50
C SER A 223 1.26 26.36 -1.44
N SER A 224 2.45 26.75 -1.04
CA SER A 224 3.33 27.65 -1.78
C SER A 224 4.16 26.95 -2.86
N LEU A 225 4.24 25.62 -2.85
CA LEU A 225 5.09 24.87 -3.76
C LEU A 225 4.53 24.87 -5.19
N GLN A 226 5.42 25.11 -6.14
CA GLN A 226 5.14 24.87 -7.54
C GLN A 226 4.98 23.37 -7.78
N ASP A 227 4.01 22.99 -8.62
CA ASP A 227 3.73 21.62 -9.05
C ASP A 227 3.36 20.64 -7.91
N PHE A 228 2.94 21.14 -6.75
CA PHE A 228 2.43 20.31 -5.68
C PHE A 228 1.10 19.64 -6.08
N GLN A 229 1.05 18.30 -5.99
CA GLN A 229 -0.06 17.47 -6.44
C GLN A 229 -0.91 16.89 -5.30
N GLY A 230 -0.65 17.26 -4.05
CA GLY A 230 -1.49 16.86 -2.91
C GLY A 230 -2.85 17.57 -2.94
N ALA A 231 -3.80 17.07 -2.13
CA ALA A 231 -5.15 17.61 -2.08
C ALA A 231 -5.18 19.06 -1.57
N LYS A 232 -6.01 19.90 -2.21
CA LYS A 232 -6.24 21.29 -1.83
C LYS A 232 -7.73 21.53 -1.66
N ILE A 233 -8.10 22.37 -0.71
CA ILE A 233 -9.45 22.89 -0.51
C ILE A 233 -9.38 24.39 -0.83
N ASP A 234 -10.21 24.86 -1.75
CA ASP A 234 -10.20 26.26 -2.24
C ASP A 234 -8.81 26.74 -2.70
N GLY A 235 -8.04 25.84 -3.31
CA GLY A 235 -6.71 26.13 -3.88
C GLY A 235 -5.56 26.10 -2.91
N VAL A 236 -5.78 25.83 -1.62
CA VAL A 236 -4.75 25.74 -0.58
C VAL A 236 -4.76 24.39 0.14
N VAL A 237 -3.60 23.98 0.66
CA VAL A 237 -3.51 22.86 1.58
C VAL A 237 -4.03 23.31 2.93
N THR A 238 -4.95 22.55 3.49
CA THR A 238 -5.55 22.80 4.82
C THR A 238 -5.25 21.64 5.74
N PRO A 239 -5.41 21.76 7.06
CA PRO A 239 -5.28 20.62 7.98
C PRO A 239 -6.17 19.42 7.58
N GLN A 240 -7.32 19.68 6.98
CA GLN A 240 -8.24 18.63 6.51
C GLN A 240 -7.72 17.93 5.24
N SER A 241 -6.99 18.61 4.36
CA SER A 241 -6.46 18.03 3.12
C SER A 241 -5.01 17.57 3.23
N LEU A 242 -4.30 17.95 4.31
CA LEU A 242 -2.89 17.64 4.52
C LEU A 242 -2.65 16.14 4.47
N PHE A 243 -1.73 15.70 3.61
CA PHE A 243 -1.35 14.31 3.36
C PHE A 243 -2.48 13.40 2.86
N ARG A 244 -3.63 13.96 2.45
CA ARG A 244 -4.75 13.17 1.91
C ARG A 244 -4.76 13.15 0.37
N TYR A 245 -5.49 12.18 -0.18
CA TYR A 245 -5.71 12.08 -1.61
C TYR A 245 -6.98 12.83 -2.03
N PRO A 246 -7.03 13.36 -3.26
CA PRO A 246 -8.23 14.01 -3.80
C PRO A 246 -9.28 12.99 -4.30
N TYR A 247 -9.27 11.77 -3.75
CA TYR A 247 -10.27 10.75 -4.11
C TYR A 247 -11.60 11.01 -3.38
N PRO A 248 -12.75 10.66 -4.00
CA PRO A 248 -14.05 10.81 -3.36
C PRO A 248 -14.08 10.18 -1.96
N GLY A 249 -14.50 10.95 -0.96
CA GLY A 249 -14.57 10.54 0.45
C GLY A 249 -13.25 10.62 1.22
N CYS A 250 -12.10 10.78 0.57
CA CYS A 250 -10.82 10.85 1.27
C CYS A 250 -10.67 12.11 2.13
N LEU A 251 -11.33 13.21 1.78
CA LEU A 251 -11.33 14.46 2.56
C LEU A 251 -12.40 14.49 3.65
N ASP A 252 -13.28 13.48 3.70
CA ASP A 252 -14.39 13.44 4.63
C ASP A 252 -14.02 12.74 5.94
N GLY A 253 -14.32 13.37 7.06
CA GLY A 253 -14.16 12.79 8.38
C GLY A 253 -12.71 12.43 8.77
N PRO A 254 -12.53 11.40 9.60
CA PRO A 254 -11.21 10.94 10.04
C PRO A 254 -10.31 10.54 8.87
N MET A 255 -9.01 10.78 8.98
CA MET A 255 -8.02 10.39 7.96
C MET A 255 -7.96 8.88 7.78
N VAL A 256 -8.14 8.13 8.84
CA VAL A 256 -8.07 6.66 8.85
C VAL A 256 -9.43 6.08 8.51
N SER A 257 -9.45 5.14 7.58
CA SER A 257 -10.67 4.46 7.13
C SER A 257 -11.37 3.71 8.26
N GLN A 258 -12.70 3.75 8.27
CA GLN A 258 -13.54 3.02 9.23
C GLN A 258 -13.34 1.50 9.16
N PHE A 259 -12.87 0.96 8.04
CA PHE A 259 -12.50 -0.44 7.92
C PHE A 259 -11.32 -0.84 8.84
N LEU A 260 -10.49 0.10 9.24
CA LEU A 260 -9.35 -0.12 10.13
C LEU A 260 -9.74 -0.03 11.62
N TYR A 261 -10.86 0.61 11.93
CA TYR A 261 -11.33 0.79 13.31
C TYR A 261 -12.41 -0.20 13.77
N ARG A 262 -12.86 -1.09 12.90
CA ARG A 262 -13.95 -2.02 13.22
C ARG A 262 -13.44 -3.35 13.78
N ASN A 263 -14.14 -3.81 14.82
CA ASN A 263 -14.08 -5.20 15.26
C ASN A 263 -15.02 -6.05 14.43
N PHE A 264 -14.68 -7.30 14.21
CA PHE A 264 -15.62 -8.31 13.71
C PHE A 264 -15.41 -9.63 14.46
N THR A 265 -16.38 -10.53 14.36
CA THR A 265 -16.33 -11.81 15.02
C THR A 265 -16.24 -12.90 13.96
N VAL A 266 -15.28 -13.82 14.11
CA VAL A 266 -15.17 -15.04 13.31
C VAL A 266 -15.42 -16.21 14.25
N ASP A 267 -16.47 -16.97 14.00
CA ASP A 267 -16.87 -18.13 14.83
C ASP A 267 -16.97 -17.82 16.34
N GLY A 268 -17.49 -16.63 16.65
CA GLY A 268 -17.59 -16.16 18.04
C GLY A 268 -16.31 -15.57 18.63
N ILE A 269 -15.20 -15.59 17.90
CA ILE A 269 -13.92 -15.02 18.32
C ILE A 269 -13.82 -13.57 17.85
N PRO A 270 -13.70 -12.59 18.75
CA PRO A 270 -13.50 -11.20 18.38
C PRO A 270 -12.16 -11.02 17.64
N VAL A 271 -12.19 -10.34 16.49
CA VAL A 271 -11.01 -9.85 15.79
C VAL A 271 -10.91 -8.36 16.01
N THR A 272 -9.85 -7.91 16.67
CA THR A 272 -9.64 -6.52 17.05
C THR A 272 -9.36 -5.63 15.83
N PRO A 273 -9.53 -4.30 15.93
CA PRO A 273 -9.05 -3.36 14.93
C PRO A 273 -7.56 -3.56 14.63
N MET A 274 -7.08 -2.98 13.53
CA MET A 274 -5.65 -3.02 13.20
C MET A 274 -4.89 -2.10 14.16
N PRO A 275 -4.19 -2.62 15.17
CA PRO A 275 -3.46 -1.79 16.12
C PRO A 275 -2.08 -1.44 15.60
N THR A 276 -1.54 -0.35 16.13
CA THR A 276 -0.13 0.00 15.98
C THR A 276 0.53 0.04 17.35
N ALA A 277 1.84 -0.05 17.37
CA ALA A 277 2.58 -0.15 18.62
C ALA A 277 3.93 0.58 18.57
N GLN A 278 4.19 1.41 17.54
CA GLN A 278 5.45 2.15 17.47
C GLN A 278 5.48 3.32 18.46
N LEU A 279 6.60 3.43 19.17
CA LEU A 279 6.85 4.52 20.11
C LEU A 279 7.11 5.83 19.37
N PRO A 280 6.61 6.95 19.87
CA PRO A 280 6.86 8.26 19.28
C PRO A 280 8.32 8.68 19.42
N VAL A 281 8.81 9.44 18.46
CA VAL A 281 10.13 10.09 18.48
C VAL A 281 10.02 11.52 19.00
N ILE A 282 8.94 12.21 18.64
CA ILE A 282 8.61 13.55 19.13
C ILE A 282 7.29 13.49 19.89
N ILE A 283 7.22 14.10 21.06
CA ILE A 283 5.98 14.28 21.83
C ILE A 283 5.51 15.71 21.61
N TRP A 284 4.31 15.86 21.06
CA TRP A 284 3.74 17.15 20.71
C TRP A 284 2.69 17.63 21.70
N ASN A 285 2.70 18.94 22.00
CA ASN A 285 1.56 19.62 22.60
C ASN A 285 0.45 19.85 21.56
N PRO A 286 -0.82 20.03 22.00
CA PRO A 286 -1.92 20.30 21.07
C PRO A 286 -1.75 21.57 20.24
N ASP A 287 -1.01 22.56 20.73
CA ASP A 287 -0.70 23.81 20.02
C ASP A 287 0.37 23.69 18.93
N GLY A 288 1.02 22.52 18.83
CA GLY A 288 2.08 22.27 17.84
C GLY A 288 3.48 22.62 18.32
N THR A 289 3.68 22.86 19.60
CA THR A 289 5.00 22.95 20.19
C THR A 289 5.52 21.59 20.67
N ILE A 290 6.83 21.40 20.69
CA ILE A 290 7.43 20.15 21.18
C ILE A 290 7.33 20.12 22.70
N ASN A 291 6.65 19.09 23.24
CA ASN A 291 6.58 18.82 24.67
C ASN A 291 7.82 18.07 25.19
N GLY A 292 8.40 17.25 24.33
CA GLY A 292 9.56 16.42 24.65
C GLY A 292 9.87 15.41 23.55
N PHE A 293 10.69 14.42 23.91
CA PHE A 293 11.08 13.37 22.98
C PHE A 293 10.77 12.01 23.59
N GLY A 294 10.17 11.15 22.76
CA GLY A 294 9.86 9.78 23.11
C GLY A 294 11.05 8.83 22.92
N PRO A 295 10.90 7.58 23.35
CA PRO A 295 11.94 6.55 23.22
C PRO A 295 12.00 5.94 21.80
N GLY A 296 11.16 6.37 20.88
CA GLY A 296 11.18 5.94 19.49
C GLY A 296 12.48 6.32 18.78
N MET A 297 12.78 5.58 17.71
CA MET A 297 13.98 5.79 16.91
C MET A 297 13.63 5.97 15.44
N GLU A 298 14.46 6.76 14.77
CA GLU A 298 14.51 6.85 13.30
C GLU A 298 15.92 6.55 12.81
N TRP A 299 15.98 6.09 11.58
CA TRP A 299 17.18 5.50 10.99
C TRP A 299 17.64 6.31 9.78
N LEU A 300 18.87 6.05 9.32
CA LEU A 300 19.48 6.71 8.18
C LEU A 300 19.61 8.23 8.36
N THR A 301 19.78 8.69 9.59
CA THR A 301 19.86 10.12 9.95
C THR A 301 21.28 10.70 9.82
N GLY A 302 22.30 9.86 9.56
CA GLY A 302 23.69 10.25 9.34
C GLY A 302 24.27 9.53 8.13
N PHE A 303 25.37 10.10 7.57
CA PHE A 303 25.93 9.65 6.31
C PHE A 303 26.41 8.19 6.34
N ASN A 304 27.13 7.79 7.37
CA ASN A 304 27.70 6.43 7.43
C ASN A 304 26.60 5.36 7.53
N GLU A 305 25.53 5.63 8.29
CA GLU A 305 24.39 4.72 8.38
C GLU A 305 23.66 4.65 7.04
N TRP A 306 23.42 5.80 6.41
CA TRP A 306 22.79 5.89 5.10
C TRP A 306 23.62 5.15 4.03
N LEU A 307 24.93 5.43 3.93
CA LEU A 307 25.82 4.81 2.95
C LEU A 307 25.87 3.29 3.12
N ALA A 308 25.98 2.80 4.36
CA ALA A 308 25.99 1.37 4.62
C ALA A 308 24.72 0.68 4.07
N VAL A 309 23.56 1.31 4.22
CA VAL A 309 22.30 0.79 3.69
C VAL A 309 22.25 0.86 2.17
N GLN A 310 22.77 1.92 1.54
CA GLN A 310 22.89 2.00 0.09
C GLN A 310 23.83 0.90 -0.46
N ASP A 311 24.94 0.63 0.19
CA ASP A 311 25.89 -0.45 -0.16
C ASP A 311 25.34 -1.87 0.09
N GLY A 312 24.13 -2.00 0.61
CA GLY A 312 23.50 -3.29 0.88
C GLY A 312 23.86 -3.91 2.24
N PHE A 313 24.45 -3.14 3.17
CA PHE A 313 24.57 -3.52 4.57
C PHE A 313 23.29 -3.08 5.30
N GLY A 314 22.37 -3.92 5.44
CA GLY A 314 21.14 -3.57 6.15
C GLY A 314 20.39 -4.83 6.52
N ASN A 315 19.96 -4.91 7.77
CA ASN A 315 18.99 -5.91 8.13
C ASN A 315 17.61 -5.32 7.86
N PRO A 316 16.83 -5.85 6.89
CA PRO A 316 15.48 -5.39 6.61
C PRO A 316 14.49 -5.70 7.73
N THR A 317 14.96 -6.24 8.86
CA THR A 317 14.08 -6.56 9.99
C THR A 317 13.39 -5.31 10.51
N THR A 318 12.10 -5.45 10.62
CA THR A 318 11.16 -4.50 11.19
C THR A 318 11.66 -3.90 12.50
N ASN A 319 11.46 -2.62 12.62
CA ASN A 319 11.76 -1.86 13.80
C ASN A 319 10.89 -2.34 14.98
N VAL A 320 11.53 -2.79 16.04
CA VAL A 320 10.86 -3.42 17.19
C VAL A 320 10.60 -2.43 18.34
N ASN A 321 10.60 -1.13 18.08
CA ASN A 321 10.19 -0.13 19.08
C ASN A 321 8.68 -0.13 19.25
N THR A 322 8.19 -1.06 20.06
CA THR A 322 6.76 -1.21 20.32
C THR A 322 6.40 -0.65 21.68
N ALA A 323 5.25 0.01 21.76
CA ALA A 323 4.63 0.37 23.04
C ALA A 323 4.21 -0.88 23.84
N ASP A 324 4.02 -0.74 25.13
CA ASP A 324 3.62 -1.85 26.04
C ASP A 324 2.21 -2.40 25.76
N GLY A 325 1.54 -1.94 24.71
CA GLY A 325 0.24 -2.41 24.28
C GLY A 325 -0.13 -1.88 22.91
N PRO A 326 -1.12 -2.50 22.25
CA PRO A 326 -1.60 -2.03 20.96
C PRO A 326 -2.37 -0.71 21.12
N LEU A 327 -2.07 0.25 20.24
CA LEU A 327 -2.78 1.52 20.12
C LEU A 327 -3.66 1.51 18.86
N PHE A 328 -4.77 2.20 18.88
CA PHE A 328 -5.48 2.53 17.64
C PHE A 328 -4.63 3.50 16.82
N ILE A 329 -4.74 3.41 15.49
CA ILE A 329 -4.04 4.33 14.59
C ILE A 329 -4.52 5.76 14.88
N HIS A 330 -3.66 6.58 15.48
CA HIS A 330 -3.99 7.94 15.89
C HIS A 330 -2.99 9.00 15.38
N SER A 331 -1.97 8.55 14.64
CA SER A 331 -0.93 9.38 14.07
C SER A 331 -0.48 8.85 12.70
N VAL A 332 0.21 9.67 11.95
CA VAL A 332 0.83 9.31 10.66
C VAL A 332 1.82 8.14 10.83
N ARG A 333 2.54 8.07 11.95
CA ARG A 333 3.41 6.92 12.27
C ARG A 333 2.64 5.61 12.30
N GLY A 334 1.43 5.61 12.87
CA GLY A 334 0.58 4.42 12.92
C GLY A 334 0.14 3.94 11.53
N ILE A 335 -0.18 4.87 10.63
CA ILE A 335 -0.52 4.56 9.24
C ILE A 335 0.72 3.98 8.52
N GLY A 336 1.87 4.62 8.68
CA GLY A 336 3.14 4.16 8.11
C GLY A 336 3.53 2.77 8.61
N GLN A 337 3.32 2.46 9.88
CA GLN A 337 3.58 1.12 10.44
C GLN A 337 2.68 0.05 9.80
N LEU A 338 1.38 0.34 9.66
CA LEU A 338 0.45 -0.57 8.99
C LEU A 338 0.90 -0.89 7.57
N ALA A 339 1.32 0.13 6.83
CA ALA A 339 1.73 0.01 5.44
C ALA A 339 3.13 -0.61 5.24
N GLN A 340 3.88 -0.94 6.29
CA GLN A 340 5.17 -1.65 6.19
C GLN A 340 4.99 -3.17 5.99
N SER A 341 3.80 -3.72 6.21
CA SER A 341 3.54 -5.15 6.03
C SER A 341 3.37 -5.49 4.56
N ASP A 342 4.06 -6.52 4.09
CA ASP A 342 3.89 -7.04 2.71
C ASP A 342 2.64 -7.94 2.57
N ASN A 343 2.02 -8.36 3.66
CA ASN A 343 0.77 -9.13 3.62
C ASN A 343 -0.47 -8.22 3.61
N ILE A 344 -0.50 -7.28 2.67
CA ILE A 344 -1.54 -6.25 2.60
C ILE A 344 -2.91 -6.77 2.14
N ASN A 345 -2.98 -7.90 1.44
CA ASN A 345 -4.25 -8.49 1.02
C ASN A 345 -5.17 -8.78 2.20
N SER A 346 -4.61 -9.11 3.36
CA SER A 346 -5.38 -9.38 4.58
C SER A 346 -6.27 -8.21 5.00
N VAL A 347 -5.81 -6.97 4.75
CA VAL A 347 -6.57 -5.75 5.05
C VAL A 347 -7.83 -5.65 4.18
N TYR A 348 -7.72 -5.97 2.88
CA TYR A 348 -8.85 -5.91 1.94
C TYR A 348 -9.81 -7.09 2.09
N ILE A 349 -9.30 -8.29 2.37
CA ILE A 349 -10.14 -9.45 2.73
C ILE A 349 -10.94 -9.12 3.99
N ARG A 350 -10.31 -8.50 4.98
CA ARG A 350 -10.98 -8.00 6.19
C ARG A 350 -12.03 -6.95 5.84
N ALA A 351 -11.73 -6.00 4.96
CA ALA A 351 -12.69 -4.99 4.53
C ALA A 351 -13.92 -5.60 3.85
N GLY A 352 -13.73 -6.59 2.98
CA GLY A 352 -14.82 -7.36 2.38
C GLY A 352 -15.74 -8.03 3.42
N ASN A 353 -15.15 -8.61 4.47
CA ASN A 353 -15.91 -9.24 5.56
C ASN A 353 -16.63 -8.22 6.46
N LEU A 354 -16.11 -7.00 6.57
CA LEU A 354 -16.69 -5.93 7.38
C LEU A 354 -17.75 -5.10 6.64
N ALA A 355 -17.79 -5.16 5.31
CA ALA A 355 -18.58 -4.25 4.50
C ALA A 355 -20.08 -4.25 4.88
N GLY A 356 -20.67 -5.41 5.10
CA GLY A 356 -22.07 -5.52 5.53
C GLY A 356 -22.35 -4.80 6.86
N GLY A 357 -21.44 -4.87 7.82
CA GLY A 357 -21.55 -4.16 9.10
C GLY A 357 -21.36 -2.64 9.00
N LEU A 358 -20.82 -2.16 7.86
CA LEU A 358 -20.69 -0.75 7.51
C LEU A 358 -21.76 -0.26 6.53
N GLY A 359 -22.82 -1.05 6.29
CA GLY A 359 -23.92 -0.69 5.40
C GLY A 359 -23.75 -1.13 3.95
N GLY A 360 -22.64 -1.81 3.63
CA GLY A 360 -22.40 -2.34 2.29
C GLY A 360 -23.42 -3.43 1.92
N VAL A 361 -24.08 -3.26 0.79
CA VAL A 361 -25.02 -4.24 0.23
C VAL A 361 -24.39 -4.87 -1.00
N ALA A 362 -24.33 -6.21 -1.03
CA ALA A 362 -23.75 -6.92 -2.17
C ALA A 362 -24.51 -6.58 -3.47
N ASN A 363 -23.75 -6.32 -4.53
CA ASN A 363 -24.27 -6.12 -5.88
C ASN A 363 -24.55 -7.44 -6.60
N GLY A 364 -25.14 -7.37 -7.78
CA GLY A 364 -25.36 -8.50 -8.67
C GLY A 364 -26.77 -9.10 -8.58
N PRO A 365 -27.03 -10.17 -9.34
CA PRO A 365 -28.37 -10.71 -9.56
C PRO A 365 -29.01 -11.30 -8.29
N TYR A 366 -28.21 -11.74 -7.33
CA TYR A 366 -28.70 -12.34 -6.08
C TYR A 366 -29.27 -11.31 -5.10
N ARG A 367 -29.00 -10.00 -5.27
CA ARG A 367 -29.46 -8.95 -4.37
C ARG A 367 -30.98 -8.93 -4.19
N THR A 368 -31.73 -9.24 -5.25
CA THR A 368 -33.19 -9.26 -5.25
C THR A 368 -33.77 -10.67 -5.21
N SER A 369 -32.95 -11.71 -5.16
CA SER A 369 -33.41 -13.09 -5.13
C SER A 369 -33.96 -13.48 -3.76
N VAL A 370 -35.13 -14.07 -3.73
CA VAL A 370 -35.77 -14.59 -2.50
C VAL A 370 -35.51 -16.09 -2.30
N ARG A 371 -34.87 -16.76 -3.28
CA ARG A 371 -34.64 -18.22 -3.28
C ARG A 371 -33.17 -18.61 -3.37
N GLN A 372 -32.32 -17.72 -3.86
CA GLN A 372 -30.91 -18.01 -4.14
C GLN A 372 -30.00 -16.99 -3.50
N THR A 373 -28.79 -17.41 -3.16
CA THR A 373 -27.72 -16.54 -2.67
C THR A 373 -26.43 -16.82 -3.46
N GLY A 374 -25.61 -15.81 -3.66
CA GLY A 374 -24.29 -15.95 -4.27
C GLY A 374 -23.35 -16.74 -3.36
N PHE A 375 -22.48 -17.57 -3.96
CA PHE A 375 -21.45 -18.32 -3.20
C PHE A 375 -20.13 -18.45 -3.95
N SER A 376 -20.11 -19.07 -5.15
CA SER A 376 -18.90 -19.35 -5.93
C SER A 376 -18.75 -18.46 -7.17
N THR A 377 -19.67 -17.51 -7.36
CA THR A 377 -19.66 -16.50 -8.40
C THR A 377 -19.98 -15.13 -7.78
N VAL A 378 -20.46 -14.16 -8.58
CA VAL A 378 -20.79 -12.82 -8.09
C VAL A 378 -21.72 -12.85 -6.88
N GLY A 379 -21.46 -12.00 -5.89
CA GLY A 379 -22.21 -11.92 -4.63
C GLY A 379 -21.80 -12.93 -3.55
N GLY A 380 -20.90 -13.87 -3.83
CA GLY A 380 -20.41 -14.85 -2.87
C GLY A 380 -19.11 -14.43 -2.19
N GLY A 381 -19.07 -14.40 -0.84
CA GLY A 381 -17.89 -13.96 -0.07
C GLY A 381 -16.63 -14.80 -0.32
N GLY A 382 -16.78 -16.12 -0.49
CA GLY A 382 -15.65 -17.00 -0.82
C GLY A 382 -15.01 -16.67 -2.17
N TYR A 383 -15.82 -16.36 -3.17
CA TYR A 383 -15.33 -15.94 -4.47
C TYR A 383 -14.69 -14.55 -4.45
N LEU A 384 -15.26 -13.60 -3.69
CA LEU A 384 -14.64 -12.29 -3.48
C LEU A 384 -13.22 -12.45 -2.89
N ASN A 385 -13.07 -13.28 -1.86
CA ASN A 385 -11.76 -13.53 -1.25
C ASN A 385 -10.75 -14.15 -2.24
N SER A 386 -11.22 -15.02 -3.14
CA SER A 386 -10.40 -15.58 -4.22
C SER A 386 -9.94 -14.48 -5.21
N LEU A 387 -10.83 -13.58 -5.61
CA LEU A 387 -10.48 -12.43 -6.47
C LEU A 387 -9.50 -11.48 -5.78
N LEU A 388 -9.75 -11.13 -4.51
CA LEU A 388 -8.84 -10.28 -3.72
C LEU A 388 -7.45 -10.91 -3.56
N GLY A 389 -7.35 -12.23 -3.40
CA GLY A 389 -6.08 -12.94 -3.40
C GLY A 389 -5.41 -12.96 -4.78
N ASN A 390 -6.20 -13.07 -5.84
CA ASN A 390 -5.69 -13.14 -7.20
C ASN A 390 -5.05 -11.82 -7.67
N VAL A 391 -5.62 -10.67 -7.32
CA VAL A 391 -5.08 -9.36 -7.75
C VAL A 391 -3.71 -9.02 -7.18
N HIS A 392 -3.25 -9.73 -6.14
CA HIS A 392 -1.89 -9.55 -5.63
C HIS A 392 -0.82 -9.93 -6.66
N LYS A 393 -1.07 -10.94 -7.49
CA LYS A 393 -0.15 -11.28 -8.58
C LYS A 393 -0.02 -10.15 -9.60
N GLY A 394 -1.03 -9.30 -9.72
CA GLY A 394 -1.02 -8.11 -10.56
C GLY A 394 0.04 -7.07 -10.15
N GLU A 395 0.70 -7.22 -8.99
CA GLU A 395 1.91 -6.45 -8.68
C GLU A 395 3.00 -6.57 -9.76
N ARG A 396 2.93 -7.59 -10.62
CA ARG A 396 3.83 -7.73 -11.77
C ARG A 396 3.83 -6.48 -12.66
N HIS A 397 2.70 -5.78 -12.80
CA HIS A 397 2.63 -4.50 -13.52
C HIS A 397 3.51 -3.44 -12.86
N SER A 398 3.48 -3.38 -11.52
CA SER A 398 4.36 -2.53 -10.74
C SER A 398 5.83 -2.95 -10.89
N TRP A 399 6.13 -4.27 -10.88
CA TRP A 399 7.50 -4.78 -11.10
C TRP A 399 8.03 -4.46 -12.49
N PHE A 400 7.18 -4.49 -13.53
CA PHE A 400 7.54 -4.06 -14.87
C PHE A 400 7.92 -2.57 -14.90
N THR A 401 7.07 -1.70 -14.36
CA THR A 401 7.36 -0.26 -14.28
C THR A 401 8.64 0.03 -13.50
N LYS A 402 8.88 -0.69 -12.41
CA LYS A 402 10.09 -0.56 -11.59
C LYS A 402 11.36 -0.88 -12.37
N TRP A 403 11.47 -2.10 -12.85
CA TRP A 403 12.72 -2.63 -13.33
C TRP A 403 12.95 -2.43 -14.83
N GLN A 404 11.89 -2.52 -15.62
CA GLN A 404 12.03 -2.45 -17.07
C GLN A 404 11.84 -1.02 -17.62
N LEU A 405 11.21 -0.12 -16.84
CA LEU A 405 10.85 1.20 -17.35
C LEU A 405 11.55 2.35 -16.61
N HIS A 406 11.20 2.62 -15.36
CA HIS A 406 11.62 3.88 -14.72
C HIS A 406 12.91 3.76 -13.91
N ARG A 407 13.14 2.65 -13.23
CA ARG A 407 14.25 2.51 -12.25
C ARG A 407 14.38 3.73 -11.33
N HIS A 408 13.25 4.30 -10.93
CA HIS A 408 13.16 5.52 -10.14
C HIS A 408 13.81 5.37 -8.76
N PRO A 409 14.58 6.35 -8.25
CA PRO A 409 15.22 6.27 -6.96
C PRO A 409 14.21 6.23 -5.82
N ARG A 410 14.67 5.80 -4.64
CA ARG A 410 13.87 5.88 -3.41
C ARG A 410 14.05 7.24 -2.74
N PRO A 411 13.09 7.68 -1.89
CA PRO A 411 13.22 8.92 -1.12
C PRO A 411 14.53 8.99 -0.30
N GLU A 412 14.98 7.87 0.25
CA GLU A 412 16.25 7.80 0.98
C GLU A 412 17.46 8.11 0.08
N ALA A 413 17.48 7.63 -1.16
CA ALA A 413 18.56 7.91 -2.11
C ALA A 413 18.50 9.38 -2.56
N TYR A 414 17.31 9.89 -2.86
CA TYR A 414 17.13 11.29 -3.22
C TYR A 414 17.57 12.23 -2.09
N SER A 415 17.26 11.91 -0.84
CA SER A 415 17.72 12.69 0.32
C SER A 415 19.24 12.69 0.49
N GLY A 416 19.94 11.66 -0.01
CA GLY A 416 21.39 11.66 -0.10
C GLY A 416 21.93 12.79 -0.98
N LEU A 417 21.27 13.05 -2.11
CA LEU A 417 21.63 14.19 -2.97
C LEU A 417 21.38 15.53 -2.28
N VAL A 418 20.26 15.66 -1.54
CA VAL A 418 19.96 16.85 -0.74
C VAL A 418 21.05 17.10 0.29
N ASP A 419 21.40 16.09 1.07
CA ASP A 419 22.42 16.20 2.11
C ASP A 419 23.79 16.57 1.54
N ARG A 420 24.24 15.88 0.49
CA ARG A 420 25.56 16.15 -0.12
C ARG A 420 25.62 17.54 -0.74
N THR A 421 24.51 18.04 -1.32
CA THR A 421 24.43 19.41 -1.87
C THR A 421 24.48 20.47 -0.77
N LEU A 422 23.63 20.35 0.26
CA LEU A 422 23.57 21.33 1.35
C LEU A 422 24.85 21.37 2.20
N ARG A 423 25.55 20.27 2.29
CA ARG A 423 26.85 20.22 2.97
C ARG A 423 28.04 20.60 2.09
N GLY A 424 27.82 20.96 0.84
CA GLY A 424 28.86 21.38 -0.10
C GLY A 424 29.83 20.26 -0.51
N VAL A 425 29.43 18.99 -0.38
CA VAL A 425 30.26 17.83 -0.79
C VAL A 425 30.16 17.60 -2.29
N ALA A 426 28.98 17.79 -2.87
CA ALA A 426 28.72 17.71 -4.28
C ALA A 426 27.72 18.81 -4.69
N ASN A 427 27.56 19.04 -6.00
CA ASN A 427 26.60 20.00 -6.53
C ASN A 427 25.66 19.28 -7.49
N TYR A 428 24.49 18.90 -7.00
CA TYR A 428 23.47 18.24 -7.81
C TYR A 428 22.42 19.25 -8.30
N PRO A 429 21.79 19.02 -9.46
CA PRO A 429 20.84 19.94 -10.09
C PRO A 429 19.45 19.86 -9.42
N LEU A 430 19.40 20.00 -8.11
CA LEU A 430 18.16 19.96 -7.36
C LEU A 430 17.43 21.30 -7.40
N HIS A 431 16.10 21.26 -7.45
CA HIS A 431 15.29 22.47 -7.51
C HIS A 431 15.39 23.30 -6.22
N SER A 432 15.48 24.62 -6.36
CA SER A 432 15.71 25.53 -5.23
C SER A 432 14.60 25.53 -4.18
N GLN A 433 13.35 25.25 -4.56
CA GLN A 433 12.27 25.16 -3.56
C GLN A 433 12.46 24.01 -2.56
N LEU A 434 13.19 22.94 -2.91
CA LEU A 434 13.58 21.88 -1.97
C LEU A 434 14.74 22.33 -1.09
N LEU A 435 15.82 22.82 -1.71
CA LEU A 435 17.04 23.21 -0.97
C LEU A 435 16.80 24.36 0.01
N ASN A 436 15.86 25.26 -0.30
CA ASN A 436 15.51 26.42 0.54
C ASN A 436 14.26 26.17 1.40
N SER A 437 13.71 24.96 1.39
CA SER A 437 12.50 24.66 2.15
C SER A 437 12.74 24.74 3.67
N GLN A 438 11.74 25.20 4.38
CA GLN A 438 11.78 25.30 5.82
C GLN A 438 11.89 23.92 6.48
N ILE A 439 11.15 22.94 5.94
CA ILE A 439 11.14 21.59 6.51
C ILE A 439 12.52 20.93 6.44
N VAL A 440 13.31 21.17 5.40
CA VAL A 440 14.66 20.60 5.31
C VAL A 440 15.56 21.10 6.44
N GLN A 441 15.42 22.37 6.85
CA GLN A 441 16.15 22.91 7.99
C GLN A 441 15.68 22.28 9.31
N LEU A 442 14.38 22.08 9.49
CA LEU A 442 13.83 21.37 10.66
C LEU A 442 14.33 19.93 10.75
N ILE A 443 14.40 19.23 9.61
CA ILE A 443 14.96 17.86 9.52
C ILE A 443 16.46 17.86 9.85
N GLY A 444 17.22 18.87 9.41
CA GLY A 444 18.63 19.00 9.78
C GLY A 444 18.82 19.06 11.30
N ALA A 445 18.03 19.89 11.99
CA ALA A 445 18.04 19.97 13.45
C ALA A 445 17.56 18.68 14.13
N HIS A 446 16.52 18.05 13.59
CA HIS A 446 16.00 16.76 14.06
C HIS A 446 17.05 15.65 13.97
N ASN A 447 17.69 15.51 12.80
CA ASN A 447 18.74 14.52 12.58
C ASN A 447 19.97 14.77 13.46
N GLN A 448 20.38 16.04 13.66
CA GLN A 448 21.45 16.39 14.57
C GLN A 448 21.17 15.89 16.00
N ARG A 449 19.93 16.08 16.48
CA ARG A 449 19.51 15.55 17.78
C ARG A 449 19.59 14.02 17.83
N LEU A 450 19.05 13.34 16.82
CA LEU A 450 19.05 11.86 16.76
C LEU A 450 20.46 11.29 16.66
N ASN A 451 21.33 11.93 15.87
CA ASN A 451 22.73 11.56 15.76
C ASN A 451 23.47 11.76 17.09
N GLY A 452 23.15 12.85 17.79
CA GLY A 452 23.69 13.10 19.14
C GLY A 452 23.35 11.98 20.13
N LEU A 453 22.13 11.44 20.09
CA LEU A 453 21.74 10.28 20.90
C LEU A 453 22.54 8.99 20.56
N LYS A 454 23.04 8.89 19.32
CA LYS A 454 23.91 7.81 18.85
C LYS A 454 25.39 8.10 19.10
N GLY A 455 25.74 9.21 19.74
CA GLY A 455 27.13 9.67 19.95
C GLY A 455 27.81 10.23 18.68
N ILE A 456 27.03 10.59 17.67
CA ILE A 456 27.51 11.13 16.39
C ILE A 456 27.26 12.64 16.36
N ASN A 457 28.32 13.44 16.21
CA ASN A 457 28.21 14.90 16.07
C ASN A 457 28.09 15.26 14.59
N GLU A 458 26.90 15.11 14.02
CA GLU A 458 26.64 15.36 12.61
C GLU A 458 25.29 16.03 12.41
N THR A 459 25.27 17.21 11.77
CA THR A 459 24.07 17.78 11.16
C THR A 459 23.96 17.25 9.75
N ALA A 460 22.86 16.56 9.45
CA ALA A 460 22.62 15.90 8.18
C ALA A 460 21.18 16.08 7.73
N PHE A 461 20.97 16.10 6.41
CA PHE A 461 19.69 16.39 5.78
C PHE A 461 19.05 15.15 5.12
N PHE A 462 19.48 13.96 5.54
CA PHE A 462 18.89 12.69 5.10
C PHE A 462 17.44 12.59 5.54
N PHE A 463 16.66 11.86 4.76
CA PHE A 463 15.29 11.54 5.11
C PHE A 463 15.24 10.53 6.27
N PRO A 464 14.66 10.88 7.43
CA PRO A 464 14.60 9.95 8.56
C PRO A 464 13.68 8.78 8.26
N GLN A 465 14.21 7.56 8.29
CA GLN A 465 13.48 6.34 7.96
C GLN A 465 12.84 5.70 9.18
N MET A 466 11.60 5.18 9.03
CA MET A 466 10.95 4.39 10.07
C MET A 466 11.57 3.01 10.25
N ALA A 467 12.20 2.46 9.23
CA ALA A 467 12.82 1.14 9.24
C ALA A 467 14.34 1.23 9.16
N ARG A 468 15.04 0.38 9.92
CA ARG A 468 16.50 0.34 9.97
C ARG A 468 17.15 0.06 8.61
N GLY A 469 16.53 -0.76 7.79
CA GLY A 469 17.00 -1.07 6.44
C GLY A 469 16.59 -0.04 5.39
N GLY A 470 15.88 1.02 5.77
CA GLY A 470 15.30 1.98 4.83
C GLY A 470 14.29 1.35 3.88
N SER A 471 14.30 1.78 2.63
CA SER A 471 13.40 1.29 1.59
C SER A 471 13.76 -0.12 1.10
N PRO A 472 12.81 -0.86 0.52
CA PRO A 472 13.09 -2.13 -0.15
C PRO A 472 14.12 -2.03 -1.27
N SER A 473 14.82 -3.13 -1.56
CA SER A 473 15.87 -3.19 -2.58
C SER A 473 15.32 -3.39 -4.00
N HIS A 474 14.44 -2.49 -4.42
CA HIS A 474 13.91 -2.38 -5.79
C HIS A 474 13.51 -0.93 -6.08
N PRO A 475 13.43 -0.52 -7.35
CA PRO A 475 13.04 0.84 -7.74
C PRO A 475 11.69 1.28 -7.14
N SER A 476 11.49 2.59 -7.06
CA SER A 476 10.34 3.16 -6.37
C SER A 476 9.04 3.08 -7.19
N ALA A 477 9.03 3.62 -8.39
CA ALA A 477 7.84 3.74 -9.24
C ALA A 477 7.55 2.48 -10.07
N SER A 478 6.31 2.00 -10.06
CA SER A 478 5.16 2.37 -9.24
C SER A 478 5.13 1.58 -7.93
N ALA A 479 4.39 2.06 -6.93
CA ALA A 479 4.31 1.35 -5.64
C ALA A 479 3.44 0.08 -5.73
N GLY A 480 4.01 -1.07 -5.36
CA GLY A 480 3.26 -2.35 -5.34
C GLY A 480 2.08 -2.33 -4.36
N HIS A 481 2.27 -1.74 -3.17
CA HIS A 481 1.18 -1.54 -2.21
C HIS A 481 0.03 -0.71 -2.78
N ALA A 482 0.34 0.36 -3.52
CA ALA A 482 -0.67 1.19 -4.15
C ALA A 482 -1.37 0.45 -5.30
N GLN A 483 -0.64 -0.34 -6.09
CA GLN A 483 -1.24 -1.17 -7.12
C GLN A 483 -2.22 -2.20 -6.53
N THR A 484 -1.83 -2.89 -5.46
CA THR A 484 -2.73 -3.80 -4.74
C THR A 484 -3.92 -3.07 -4.12
N ALA A 485 -3.70 -1.87 -3.56
CA ALA A 485 -4.77 -1.02 -3.02
C ALA A 485 -5.78 -0.64 -4.10
N GLY A 486 -5.29 -0.15 -5.24
CA GLY A 486 -6.12 0.20 -6.39
C GLY A 486 -6.98 -0.95 -6.87
N ALA A 487 -6.36 -2.12 -7.05
CA ALA A 487 -7.05 -3.31 -7.50
C ALA A 487 -8.08 -3.84 -6.50
N CYS A 488 -7.70 -4.01 -5.25
CA CYS A 488 -8.59 -4.55 -4.21
C CYS A 488 -9.77 -3.62 -3.92
N VAL A 489 -9.55 -2.31 -3.83
CA VAL A 489 -10.63 -1.35 -3.59
C VAL A 489 -11.59 -1.29 -4.77
N THR A 490 -11.09 -1.38 -5.99
CA THR A 490 -11.95 -1.47 -7.20
C THR A 490 -12.81 -2.72 -7.19
N LEU A 491 -12.25 -3.88 -6.82
CA LEU A 491 -13.04 -5.11 -6.62
C LEU A 491 -14.11 -4.92 -5.54
N LEU A 492 -13.79 -4.28 -4.43
CA LEU A 492 -14.75 -4.05 -3.33
C LEU A 492 -15.84 -3.06 -3.73
N LYS A 493 -15.53 -1.99 -4.49
CA LYS A 493 -16.52 -1.06 -5.05
C LYS A 493 -17.45 -1.74 -6.07
N TYR A 494 -16.94 -2.65 -6.87
CA TYR A 494 -17.77 -3.49 -7.74
C TYR A 494 -18.67 -4.44 -6.93
N TRP A 495 -18.15 -5.01 -5.84
CA TRP A 495 -18.86 -6.02 -5.04
C TRP A 495 -19.96 -5.46 -4.18
N PHE A 496 -19.76 -4.26 -3.61
CA PHE A 496 -20.71 -3.61 -2.72
C PHE A 496 -21.21 -2.29 -3.32
N ALA A 497 -22.52 -2.07 -3.23
CA ALA A 497 -23.10 -0.78 -3.59
C ALA A 497 -22.60 0.31 -2.63
N ASP A 498 -22.43 1.53 -3.14
CA ASP A 498 -22.20 2.67 -2.27
C ASP A 498 -23.47 2.96 -1.44
N ALA A 499 -23.27 3.19 -0.15
CA ALA A 499 -24.33 3.47 0.79
C ALA A 499 -23.77 4.30 1.96
N PRO A 500 -24.62 5.13 2.61
CA PRO A 500 -24.21 5.79 3.84
C PRO A 500 -23.92 4.77 4.94
N LEU A 501 -22.91 5.05 5.77
CA LEU A 501 -22.66 4.25 6.96
C LEU A 501 -23.84 4.38 7.94
N PRO A 502 -24.24 3.29 8.64
CA PRO A 502 -25.29 3.37 9.65
C PRO A 502 -24.97 4.39 10.75
N ALA A 503 -25.98 5.06 11.25
CA ALA A 503 -25.83 6.05 12.30
C ALA A 503 -25.11 5.49 13.53
N GLY A 504 -24.19 6.26 14.10
CA GLY A 504 -23.43 5.89 15.30
C GLY A 504 -22.38 4.80 15.10
N VAL A 505 -22.12 4.38 13.85
CA VAL A 505 -21.11 3.35 13.55
C VAL A 505 -19.71 3.93 13.44
N ALA A 506 -19.58 5.13 12.87
CA ALA A 506 -18.30 5.76 12.61
C ALA A 506 -17.54 6.12 13.90
N ARG A 507 -16.23 5.96 13.88
CA ARG A 507 -15.30 6.17 15.01
C ARG A 507 -14.14 7.06 14.60
N GLN A 508 -13.54 7.69 15.61
CA GLN A 508 -12.26 8.38 15.52
C GLN A 508 -11.39 8.01 16.72
N PRO A 509 -10.06 8.06 16.63
CA PRO A 509 -9.21 7.72 17.75
C PRO A 509 -9.19 8.87 18.77
N SER A 510 -9.04 8.53 20.06
CA SER A 510 -8.61 9.50 21.06
C SER A 510 -7.22 10.03 20.73
N ARG A 511 -6.85 11.17 21.28
CA ARG A 511 -5.55 11.83 21.01
C ARG A 511 -4.35 10.91 21.29
N ASP A 512 -4.44 10.06 22.30
CA ASP A 512 -3.41 9.11 22.72
C ASP A 512 -3.53 7.73 22.08
N GLY A 513 -4.54 7.50 21.24
CA GLY A 513 -4.80 6.21 20.61
C GLY A 513 -5.28 5.09 21.53
N MET A 514 -5.59 5.40 22.79
CA MET A 514 -6.02 4.39 23.76
C MET A 514 -7.47 3.94 23.56
N THR A 515 -8.32 4.82 23.01
CA THR A 515 -9.75 4.56 22.81
C THR A 515 -10.22 4.99 21.42
N LEU A 516 -11.38 4.47 21.02
CA LEU A 516 -12.14 4.93 19.87
C LEU A 516 -13.39 5.67 20.32
N GLU A 517 -13.48 6.91 19.95
CA GLU A 517 -14.59 7.80 20.23
C GLU A 517 -15.62 7.80 19.10
N PRO A 518 -16.92 8.09 19.36
CA PRO A 518 -17.89 8.31 18.30
C PRO A 518 -17.46 9.46 17.37
N TYR A 519 -17.54 9.25 16.07
CA TYR A 519 -17.44 10.34 15.10
C TYR A 519 -18.84 10.96 14.91
N THR A 520 -18.95 12.28 15.06
CA THR A 520 -20.22 13.04 15.02
C THR A 520 -20.30 14.02 13.84
N GLY A 521 -19.37 13.98 12.92
CA GLY A 521 -19.36 14.82 11.71
C GLY A 521 -20.31 14.33 10.61
N PRO A 522 -20.16 14.84 9.38
CA PRO A 522 -20.98 14.44 8.23
C PRO A 522 -20.99 12.94 7.98
N THR A 523 -22.10 12.46 7.38
CA THR A 523 -22.27 11.03 7.07
C THR A 523 -21.19 10.57 6.08
N LEU A 524 -20.53 9.48 6.42
CA LEU A 524 -19.53 8.81 5.58
C LEU A 524 -20.22 7.73 4.72
N THR A 525 -19.58 7.34 3.61
CA THR A 525 -20.11 6.31 2.71
C THR A 525 -19.16 5.11 2.60
N VAL A 526 -19.70 3.96 2.17
CA VAL A 526 -18.94 2.73 2.00
C VAL A 526 -17.81 2.94 0.98
N HIS A 527 -18.10 3.51 -0.19
CA HIS A 527 -17.07 3.74 -1.22
C HIS A 527 -16.07 4.83 -0.81
N GLY A 528 -16.51 5.87 -0.11
CA GLY A 528 -15.61 6.87 0.47
C GLY A 528 -14.62 6.24 1.45
N GLU A 529 -15.09 5.35 2.31
CA GLU A 529 -14.22 4.64 3.25
C GLU A 529 -13.31 3.59 2.57
N LEU A 530 -13.74 2.98 1.47
CA LEU A 530 -12.89 2.12 0.64
C LEU A 530 -11.79 2.95 -0.06
N ASN A 531 -12.11 4.09 -0.63
CA ASN A 531 -11.11 5.00 -1.21
C ASN A 531 -10.11 5.48 -0.16
N LYS A 532 -10.60 5.77 1.05
CA LYS A 532 -9.75 6.13 2.19
C LYS A 532 -8.86 4.97 2.63
N LEU A 533 -9.33 3.73 2.55
CA LEU A 533 -8.51 2.54 2.80
C LEU A 533 -7.37 2.43 1.78
N ALA A 534 -7.65 2.65 0.48
CA ALA A 534 -6.60 2.69 -0.53
C ALA A 534 -5.58 3.79 -0.24
N HIS A 535 -6.04 4.99 0.11
CA HIS A 535 -5.18 6.10 0.54
C HIS A 535 -4.29 5.68 1.72
N ASN A 536 -4.85 5.12 2.80
CA ASN A 536 -4.07 4.77 3.99
C ASN A 536 -2.96 3.76 3.70
N LEU A 537 -3.21 2.76 2.86
CA LEU A 537 -2.19 1.76 2.53
C LEU A 537 -1.16 2.28 1.51
N SER A 538 -1.56 3.17 0.60
CA SER A 538 -0.66 3.78 -0.37
C SER A 538 0.18 4.88 0.28
N GLU A 539 -0.44 5.90 0.87
CA GLU A 539 0.25 7.04 1.48
C GLU A 539 1.02 6.63 2.74
N GLY A 540 0.59 5.59 3.45
CA GLY A 540 1.37 5.02 4.53
C GLY A 540 2.79 4.58 4.13
N ARG A 541 3.03 4.30 2.85
CA ARG A 541 4.38 4.06 2.30
C ARG A 541 5.20 5.35 2.24
N ASN A 542 4.61 6.48 1.89
CA ASN A 542 5.25 7.79 1.96
C ASN A 542 5.55 8.16 3.41
N MET A 543 4.55 8.03 4.27
CA MET A 543 4.65 8.27 5.71
C MET A 543 5.75 7.44 6.37
N SER A 544 6.03 6.24 5.85
CA SER A 544 7.16 5.40 6.29
C SER A 544 8.50 5.75 5.62
N GLY A 545 8.50 6.56 4.56
CA GLY A 545 9.68 7.08 3.89
C GLY A 545 10.19 6.29 2.70
N VAL A 546 9.33 5.51 2.04
CA VAL A 546 9.80 4.57 1.03
C VAL A 546 9.25 4.79 -0.39
N HIS A 547 8.23 5.64 -0.56
CA HIS A 547 7.59 5.95 -1.84
C HIS A 547 7.28 7.45 -1.98
N PHE A 548 6.82 7.86 -3.17
CA PHE A 548 6.37 9.20 -3.52
C PHE A 548 4.88 9.20 -3.88
N ARG A 549 4.22 10.36 -3.78
CA ARG A 549 2.78 10.49 -4.02
C ARG A 549 2.40 10.21 -5.47
N VAL A 550 2.94 10.99 -6.41
CA VAL A 550 2.49 10.97 -7.81
C VAL A 550 3.09 9.81 -8.57
N SER A 551 4.43 9.76 -8.55
CA SER A 551 5.20 8.80 -9.34
C SER A 551 4.97 7.35 -8.92
N ASP A 552 4.69 7.12 -7.64
CA ASP A 552 4.59 5.78 -7.11
C ASP A 552 3.14 5.41 -6.79
N ASN A 553 2.46 6.21 -5.95
CA ASN A 553 1.19 5.82 -5.39
C ASN A 553 0.02 6.07 -6.33
N TYR A 554 -0.07 7.26 -6.96
CA TYR A 554 -1.12 7.51 -7.95
C TYR A 554 -0.96 6.59 -9.16
N SER A 555 0.27 6.41 -9.63
CA SER A 555 0.58 5.46 -10.70
C SER A 555 0.16 4.04 -10.33
N GLY A 556 0.51 3.58 -9.13
CA GLY A 556 0.13 2.26 -8.63
C GLY A 556 -1.39 2.10 -8.51
N ASN A 557 -2.10 3.06 -7.90
CA ASN A 557 -3.55 2.99 -7.76
C ASN A 557 -4.26 2.91 -9.11
N GLN A 558 -3.84 3.72 -10.11
CA GLN A 558 -4.43 3.69 -11.45
C GLN A 558 -4.16 2.36 -12.18
N GLN A 559 -2.95 1.83 -12.08
CA GLN A 559 -2.61 0.52 -12.66
C GLN A 559 -3.45 -0.59 -12.02
N GLY A 560 -3.60 -0.56 -10.70
CA GLY A 560 -4.41 -1.55 -9.97
C GLY A 560 -5.90 -1.47 -10.33
N GLU A 561 -6.45 -0.26 -10.42
CA GLU A 561 -7.84 -0.02 -10.81
C GLU A 561 -8.12 -0.56 -12.23
N GLU A 562 -7.28 -0.22 -13.20
CA GLU A 562 -7.44 -0.69 -14.58
C GLU A 562 -7.32 -2.20 -14.68
N MET A 563 -6.36 -2.80 -13.99
CA MET A 563 -6.18 -4.26 -13.95
C MET A 563 -7.43 -4.94 -13.37
N ALA A 564 -7.97 -4.42 -12.27
CA ALA A 564 -9.16 -4.99 -11.64
C ALA A 564 -10.41 -4.86 -12.53
N ILE A 565 -10.59 -3.74 -13.24
CA ILE A 565 -11.70 -3.55 -14.18
C ILE A 565 -11.65 -4.60 -15.30
N ARG A 566 -10.47 -4.87 -15.85
CA ARG A 566 -10.30 -5.87 -16.92
C ARG A 566 -10.52 -7.28 -16.40
N LEU A 567 -9.94 -7.61 -15.25
CA LEU A 567 -10.18 -8.90 -14.59
C LEU A 567 -11.67 -9.14 -14.32
N LEU A 568 -12.40 -8.12 -13.84
CA LEU A 568 -13.84 -8.23 -13.60
C LEU A 568 -14.65 -8.44 -14.88
N ARG A 569 -14.28 -7.79 -15.99
CA ARG A 569 -14.92 -8.02 -17.30
C ARG A 569 -14.72 -9.46 -17.79
N GLU A 570 -13.52 -9.99 -17.65
CA GLU A 570 -13.22 -11.38 -17.99
C GLU A 570 -13.94 -12.36 -17.07
N ALA A 571 -13.91 -12.12 -15.75
CA ALA A 571 -14.61 -12.95 -14.78
C ALA A 571 -16.12 -13.00 -15.06
N LYS A 572 -16.73 -11.84 -15.36
CA LYS A 572 -18.16 -11.73 -15.68
C LYS A 572 -18.54 -12.57 -16.91
N ALA A 573 -17.67 -12.66 -17.92
CA ALA A 573 -17.90 -13.49 -19.10
C ALA A 573 -17.97 -14.99 -18.79
N THR A 574 -17.54 -15.42 -17.60
CA THR A 574 -17.58 -16.82 -17.14
C THR A 574 -18.82 -17.16 -16.30
N TYR A 575 -19.64 -16.17 -15.94
CA TYR A 575 -20.76 -16.35 -15.01
C TYR A 575 -21.99 -16.96 -15.70
N PRO A 576 -22.63 -17.96 -15.07
CA PRO A 576 -23.86 -18.55 -15.58
C PRO A 576 -25.12 -17.76 -15.22
N GLU A 577 -25.00 -16.75 -14.36
CA GLU A 577 -26.11 -15.92 -13.90
C GLU A 577 -26.72 -15.10 -15.05
N PRO A 578 -28.02 -14.73 -14.96
CA PRO A 578 -28.64 -13.84 -15.93
C PRO A 578 -27.87 -12.55 -16.12
N ALA A 579 -27.96 -11.95 -17.29
CA ALA A 579 -27.28 -10.68 -17.59
C ALA A 579 -27.60 -9.61 -16.55
N PHE A 580 -26.56 -8.98 -16.02
CA PHE A 580 -26.65 -7.88 -15.07
C PHE A 580 -25.56 -6.85 -15.37
N THR A 581 -25.71 -5.64 -14.84
CA THR A 581 -24.67 -4.62 -14.89
C THR A 581 -24.45 -4.05 -13.50
N ILE A 582 -23.21 -3.70 -13.21
CA ILE A 582 -22.81 -3.01 -11.99
C ILE A 582 -22.06 -1.74 -12.40
N THR A 583 -22.52 -0.59 -11.89
CA THR A 583 -21.85 0.70 -12.11
C THR A 583 -21.31 1.21 -10.78
N PHE A 584 -20.07 1.68 -10.79
CA PHE A 584 -19.40 2.31 -9.65
C PHE A 584 -18.45 3.39 -10.14
N ASN A 585 -18.04 4.32 -9.26
CA ASN A 585 -17.11 5.37 -9.61
C ASN A 585 -15.67 4.93 -9.38
N LYS A 586 -14.78 5.25 -10.33
CA LYS A 586 -13.33 5.11 -10.22
C LYS A 586 -12.76 6.07 -9.16
N PHE A 587 -11.42 6.04 -8.97
CA PHE A 587 -10.75 6.99 -8.07
C PHE A 587 -10.81 8.43 -8.58
N ASP A 588 -10.93 8.65 -9.87
CA ASP A 588 -11.10 9.97 -10.51
C ASP A 588 -12.57 10.44 -10.58
N ASP A 589 -13.45 9.75 -9.87
CA ASP A 589 -14.90 9.96 -9.83
C ASP A 589 -15.64 9.70 -11.15
N THR A 590 -14.97 9.19 -12.18
CA THR A 590 -15.65 8.81 -13.42
C THR A 590 -16.36 7.46 -13.25
N PRO A 591 -17.61 7.32 -13.77
CA PRO A 591 -18.35 6.07 -13.66
C PRO A 591 -17.80 5.01 -14.62
N VAL A 592 -17.75 3.77 -14.15
CA VAL A 592 -17.47 2.58 -14.97
C VAL A 592 -18.58 1.57 -14.78
N THR A 593 -19.00 0.94 -15.90
CA THR A 593 -20.00 -0.13 -15.92
C THR A 593 -19.38 -1.43 -16.40
N ILE A 594 -19.65 -2.49 -15.66
CA ILE A 594 -19.19 -3.86 -15.94
C ILE A 594 -20.41 -4.78 -16.01
#